data_f7ea80e6a8ba0f3a0219c13e3e0c02d7
#
_entry.id   f7ea80e6a8ba0f3a0219c13e3e0c02d7
#
_cell.length_a   1.000
_cell.length_b   1.000
_cell.length_c   1.000
_cell.angle_alpha   90.00
_cell.angle_beta   90.00
_cell.angle_gamma   90.00
#
_symmetry.space_group_name_H-M   'P 1'
#
loop_
_entity.id
_entity.type
_entity.pdbx_description
1 polymer ?
#
loop_
_entity_poly.entity_id
_entity_poly.type
_entity_poly.pdbx_seq_one_letter_code
_entity_poly.pdbx_strand_id
1 'polypeptide(L)'
;LPYNGNQNFPDIQIKLANGKLLDDKYYTCVYEGDHIYPGTYKVQIVLKNGYEGTLESSYKIVKAERILTYDGKKEVEGSYDKPFQIKAKADGTNPKISYKVSDSKILAIDSKGLIKAKSVGSCTVTVCVPEDDNYKKSNEIKIKIRIIPAKVKVKSATPKSGRRISLKWTRDSKVDGYYIRYSTNKKMRNSKTIMIKKNKTTSAGLKNLKRKKKYYLEICGYKKVKVGKQYK
;
A
#
# COMPACT_ATOMS: atom_id res chain seq x y z
N LEU A 1 -29.37 -1.25 -13.21
CA LEU A 1 -28.62 0.00 -13.32
C LEU A 1 -27.56 0.05 -12.22
N PRO A 2 -26.32 0.48 -12.45
CA PRO A 2 -25.34 0.68 -11.37
C PRO A 2 -25.65 1.97 -10.59
N TYR A 3 -25.37 1.96 -9.29
CA TYR A 3 -25.43 3.16 -8.46
C TYR A 3 -24.51 4.26 -9.03
N ASN A 4 -25.00 5.50 -9.11
CA ASN A 4 -24.27 6.65 -9.64
C ASN A 4 -24.33 7.91 -8.76
N GLY A 5 -24.98 7.81 -7.58
CA GLY A 5 -25.15 8.91 -6.63
C GLY A 5 -26.31 9.86 -6.94
N ASN A 6 -27.01 9.66 -8.05
CA ASN A 6 -28.16 10.45 -8.48
C ASN A 6 -29.38 9.55 -8.70
N GLN A 7 -30.54 10.17 -8.91
CA GLN A 7 -31.71 9.44 -9.38
C GLN A 7 -31.37 8.73 -10.70
N ASN A 8 -31.77 7.46 -10.80
CA ASN A 8 -31.34 6.58 -11.88
C ASN A 8 -32.53 5.74 -12.36
N PHE A 9 -33.10 6.12 -13.47
CA PHE A 9 -34.27 5.49 -14.06
C PHE A 9 -33.90 4.66 -15.28
N PRO A 10 -34.53 3.49 -15.49
CA PRO A 10 -34.36 2.72 -16.73
C PRO A 10 -35.05 3.39 -17.91
N ASP A 11 -34.51 3.18 -19.08
CA ASP A 11 -35.27 3.40 -20.33
C ASP A 11 -36.31 2.28 -20.47
N ILE A 12 -37.60 2.65 -20.42
CA ILE A 12 -38.72 1.71 -20.47
C ILE A 12 -39.25 1.67 -21.88
N GLN A 13 -39.29 0.50 -22.48
CA GLN A 13 -39.84 0.25 -23.79
C GLN A 13 -40.99 -0.75 -23.69
N ILE A 14 -42.16 -0.37 -24.22
CA ILE A 14 -43.34 -1.24 -24.29
C ILE A 14 -43.39 -1.86 -25.68
N LYS A 15 -43.46 -3.17 -25.72
CA LYS A 15 -43.57 -3.94 -26.94
C LYS A 15 -45.00 -4.47 -27.12
N LEU A 16 -45.65 -4.11 -28.20
CA LEU A 16 -46.97 -4.60 -28.57
C LEU A 16 -46.91 -6.07 -29.01
N ALA A 17 -48.08 -6.75 -29.03
CA ALA A 17 -48.20 -8.16 -29.44
C ALA A 17 -47.67 -8.42 -30.88
N ASN A 18 -47.77 -7.43 -31.78
CA ASN A 18 -47.21 -7.51 -33.13
C ASN A 18 -45.70 -7.25 -33.22
N GLY A 19 -45.01 -7.08 -32.10
CA GLY A 19 -43.59 -6.84 -32.03
C GLY A 19 -43.15 -5.40 -32.20
N LYS A 20 -44.03 -4.46 -32.50
CA LYS A 20 -43.70 -3.03 -32.61
C LYS A 20 -43.53 -2.41 -31.21
N LEU A 21 -42.63 -1.42 -31.09
CA LEU A 21 -42.51 -0.60 -29.90
C LEU A 21 -43.65 0.42 -29.87
N LEU A 22 -44.22 0.60 -28.69
CA LEU A 22 -45.21 1.67 -28.42
C LEU A 22 -44.44 2.99 -28.23
N ASP A 23 -44.87 4.01 -28.92
CA ASP A 23 -44.31 5.37 -28.81
C ASP A 23 -44.61 5.94 -27.41
N ASP A 24 -43.65 6.68 -26.83
CA ASP A 24 -43.67 7.23 -25.46
C ASP A 24 -44.84 8.20 -25.22
N LYS A 25 -45.38 8.82 -26.27
CA LYS A 25 -46.62 9.63 -26.20
C LYS A 25 -47.84 8.85 -25.72
N TYR A 26 -47.83 7.51 -25.78
CA TYR A 26 -48.96 6.65 -25.41
C TYR A 26 -48.86 6.07 -23.98
N TYR A 27 -47.85 6.42 -23.21
CA TYR A 27 -47.76 6.01 -21.81
C TYR A 27 -47.03 7.04 -20.95
N THR A 28 -47.12 6.87 -19.63
CA THR A 28 -46.40 7.66 -18.65
C THR A 28 -45.89 6.71 -17.57
N CYS A 29 -44.60 6.83 -17.16
CA CYS A 29 -44.04 6.05 -16.08
C CYS A 29 -44.16 6.81 -14.76
N VAL A 30 -44.69 6.15 -13.72
CA VAL A 30 -44.77 6.65 -12.36
C VAL A 30 -43.83 5.82 -11.52
N TYR A 31 -42.91 6.49 -10.87
CA TYR A 31 -41.87 5.88 -10.06
C TYR A 31 -42.10 6.18 -8.58
N GLU A 32 -42.00 5.15 -7.71
CA GLU A 32 -42.17 5.29 -6.27
C GLU A 32 -40.82 5.10 -5.57
N GLY A 33 -40.41 6.09 -4.76
CA GLY A 33 -39.14 6.04 -3.99
C GLY A 33 -38.12 7.06 -4.45
N ASP A 34 -36.91 6.97 -3.89
CA ASP A 34 -35.82 7.91 -4.17
C ASP A 34 -35.04 7.58 -5.46
N HIS A 35 -35.01 6.31 -5.85
CA HIS A 35 -34.34 5.80 -7.06
C HIS A 35 -32.84 6.14 -7.12
N ILE A 36 -32.21 6.29 -5.96
CA ILE A 36 -30.78 6.66 -5.82
C ILE A 36 -29.96 5.45 -5.39
N TYR A 37 -30.37 4.77 -4.32
CA TYR A 37 -29.58 3.74 -3.64
C TYR A 37 -29.77 2.33 -4.23
N PRO A 38 -28.84 1.40 -4.04
CA PRO A 38 -29.04 0.00 -4.41
C PRO A 38 -30.31 -0.58 -3.77
N GLY A 39 -31.17 -1.14 -4.62
CA GLY A 39 -32.48 -1.64 -4.21
C GLY A 39 -33.30 -2.12 -5.39
N THR A 40 -34.52 -2.62 -5.10
CA THR A 40 -35.54 -2.94 -6.11
C THR A 40 -36.63 -1.89 -6.06
N TYR A 41 -36.89 -1.27 -7.17
CA TYR A 41 -37.85 -0.20 -7.32
C TYR A 41 -39.00 -0.63 -8.25
N LYS A 42 -40.21 -0.28 -7.86
CA LYS A 42 -41.39 -0.49 -8.68
C LYS A 42 -41.59 0.70 -9.65
N VAL A 43 -42.13 0.41 -10.80
CA VAL A 43 -42.59 1.39 -11.78
C VAL A 43 -43.96 1.00 -12.25
N GLN A 44 -44.89 1.95 -12.23
CA GLN A 44 -46.21 1.84 -12.78
C GLN A 44 -46.23 2.56 -14.11
N ILE A 45 -46.71 1.88 -15.15
CA ILE A 45 -46.79 2.41 -16.51
C ILE A 45 -48.26 2.60 -16.83
N VAL A 46 -48.67 3.86 -16.93
CA VAL A 46 -50.07 4.23 -17.19
C VAL A 46 -50.22 4.51 -18.69
N LEU A 47 -51.06 3.75 -19.33
CA LEU A 47 -51.38 3.94 -20.76
C LEU A 47 -52.29 5.14 -20.97
N LYS A 48 -52.19 5.82 -22.13
CA LYS A 48 -52.94 7.02 -22.48
C LYS A 48 -53.11 7.18 -24.00
N ASN A 49 -53.84 8.21 -24.44
CA ASN A 49 -53.99 8.56 -25.85
C ASN A 49 -54.56 7.44 -26.75
N GLY A 50 -55.66 6.78 -26.29
CA GLY A 50 -56.29 5.70 -27.02
C GLY A 50 -55.89 4.30 -26.61
N TYR A 51 -54.92 4.17 -25.66
CA TYR A 51 -54.60 2.95 -24.95
C TYR A 51 -55.05 3.12 -23.50
N GLU A 52 -55.60 2.09 -22.91
CA GLU A 52 -56.09 2.11 -21.53
C GLU A 52 -55.45 1.01 -20.70
N GLY A 53 -55.35 1.25 -19.37
CA GLY A 53 -54.86 0.33 -18.41
C GLY A 53 -53.52 0.73 -17.79
N THR A 54 -53.10 -0.10 -16.87
CA THR A 54 -51.84 0.11 -16.10
C THR A 54 -51.04 -1.20 -16.10
N LEU A 55 -49.77 -1.06 -16.34
CA LEU A 55 -48.81 -2.16 -16.25
C LEU A 55 -47.88 -1.90 -15.05
N GLU A 56 -47.50 -2.94 -14.35
CA GLU A 56 -46.52 -2.86 -13.26
C GLU A 56 -45.23 -3.61 -13.66
N SER A 57 -44.11 -3.01 -13.32
CA SER A 57 -42.80 -3.61 -13.50
C SER A 57 -41.86 -3.23 -12.34
N SER A 58 -40.68 -3.81 -12.33
CA SER A 58 -39.67 -3.44 -11.37
C SER A 58 -38.27 -3.46 -12.01
N TYR A 59 -37.37 -2.69 -11.43
CA TYR A 59 -35.98 -2.69 -11.83
C TYR A 59 -35.06 -2.62 -10.59
N LYS A 60 -33.80 -2.91 -10.79
CA LYS A 60 -32.81 -2.89 -9.70
C LYS A 60 -31.73 -1.85 -9.96
N ILE A 61 -31.43 -1.07 -8.94
CA ILE A 61 -30.17 -0.35 -8.81
C ILE A 61 -29.23 -1.27 -8.03
N VAL A 62 -28.07 -1.58 -8.59
CA VAL A 62 -27.08 -2.46 -7.99
C VAL A 62 -25.86 -1.66 -7.52
N LYS A 63 -25.12 -2.19 -6.56
CA LYS A 63 -23.88 -1.56 -6.12
C LYS A 63 -22.94 -1.31 -7.28
N ALA A 64 -22.39 -0.10 -7.33
CA ALA A 64 -21.38 0.26 -8.33
C ALA A 64 -20.03 -0.43 -8.07
N GLU A 65 -19.25 -0.59 -9.11
CA GLU A 65 -17.83 -0.97 -8.96
C GLU A 65 -17.05 0.15 -8.30
N ARG A 66 -15.98 -0.21 -7.60
CA ARG A 66 -15.06 0.75 -6.98
C ARG A 66 -13.64 0.42 -7.40
N ILE A 67 -12.90 1.41 -7.88
CA ILE A 67 -11.53 1.27 -8.35
C ILE A 67 -10.58 1.91 -7.34
N LEU A 68 -9.64 1.12 -6.85
CA LEU A 68 -8.52 1.59 -6.04
C LEU A 68 -7.29 1.78 -6.93
N THR A 69 -6.63 2.93 -6.81
CA THR A 69 -5.41 3.28 -7.52
C THR A 69 -4.26 3.58 -6.56
N TYR A 70 -3.04 3.31 -7.01
CA TYR A 70 -1.82 3.62 -6.29
C TYR A 70 -0.69 3.91 -7.29
N ASP A 71 -0.23 5.15 -7.32
CA ASP A 71 0.79 5.63 -8.27
C ASP A 71 2.23 5.39 -7.79
N GLY A 72 2.38 4.81 -6.58
CA GLY A 72 3.68 4.52 -5.99
C GLY A 72 4.28 3.19 -6.45
N LYS A 73 5.51 2.94 -6.02
CA LYS A 73 6.20 1.67 -6.30
C LYS A 73 5.55 0.52 -5.54
N LYS A 74 5.36 -0.63 -6.22
CA LYS A 74 4.86 -1.87 -5.58
C LYS A 74 5.90 -2.57 -4.68
N GLU A 75 7.17 -2.15 -4.75
CA GLU A 75 8.24 -2.55 -3.85
C GLU A 75 8.87 -1.29 -3.25
N VAL A 76 8.77 -1.16 -1.92
CA VAL A 76 9.19 0.04 -1.18
C VAL A 76 10.20 -0.36 -0.12
N GLU A 77 11.32 0.36 -0.07
CA GLU A 77 12.31 0.24 0.99
C GLU A 77 12.19 1.43 1.94
N GLY A 78 12.07 1.16 3.23
CA GLY A 78 12.02 2.15 4.29
C GLY A 78 13.01 1.85 5.39
N SER A 79 13.48 2.89 6.09
CA SER A 79 14.31 2.72 7.28
C SER A 79 13.45 2.60 8.52
N TYR A 80 13.86 1.73 9.47
CA TYR A 80 13.02 1.49 10.65
C TYR A 80 12.89 2.72 11.58
N ASP A 81 13.80 3.68 11.49
CA ASP A 81 13.79 4.92 12.27
C ASP A 81 13.00 6.07 11.62
N LYS A 82 12.49 5.87 10.39
CA LYS A 82 11.78 6.90 9.63
C LYS A 82 10.41 6.40 9.20
N PRO A 83 9.34 6.98 9.72
CA PRO A 83 7.99 6.74 9.19
C PRO A 83 7.89 7.19 7.73
N PHE A 84 7.05 6.51 6.96
CA PHE A 84 6.72 6.89 5.59
C PHE A 84 5.27 6.52 5.29
N GLN A 85 4.70 7.04 4.21
CA GLN A 85 3.28 6.91 3.93
C GLN A 85 3.03 6.22 2.58
N ILE A 86 2.05 5.33 2.55
CA ILE A 86 1.40 4.82 1.34
C ILE A 86 0.15 5.66 1.10
N LYS A 87 0.08 6.32 -0.05
CA LYS A 87 -1.07 7.15 -0.46
C LYS A 87 -1.78 6.44 -1.60
N ALA A 88 -2.80 5.67 -1.29
CA ALA A 88 -3.73 5.12 -2.27
C ALA A 88 -4.94 6.04 -2.42
N LYS A 89 -5.61 6.00 -3.56
CA LYS A 89 -6.82 6.74 -3.88
C LYS A 89 -7.88 5.75 -4.34
N ALA A 90 -9.12 6.03 -4.05
CA ALA A 90 -10.24 5.28 -4.58
C ALA A 90 -11.30 6.25 -5.10
N ASP A 91 -12.05 5.81 -6.08
CA ASP A 91 -13.22 6.51 -6.58
C ASP A 91 -14.44 6.30 -5.65
N GLY A 92 -15.55 6.90 -6.04
CA GLY A 92 -16.80 6.84 -5.28
C GLY A 92 -16.86 7.79 -4.09
N THR A 93 -17.99 7.76 -3.39
CA THR A 93 -18.26 8.66 -2.26
C THR A 93 -17.61 8.16 -0.99
N ASN A 94 -16.82 9.01 -0.32
CA ASN A 94 -16.19 8.76 1.00
C ASN A 94 -15.53 7.38 1.18
N PRO A 95 -14.60 6.96 0.30
CA PRO A 95 -14.00 5.64 0.37
C PRO A 95 -13.15 5.47 1.63
N LYS A 96 -13.46 4.46 2.45
CA LYS A 96 -12.68 4.08 3.63
C LYS A 96 -11.59 3.08 3.25
N ILE A 97 -10.39 3.57 2.92
CA ILE A 97 -9.27 2.71 2.51
C ILE A 97 -8.80 1.87 3.70
N SER A 98 -8.69 0.57 3.49
CA SER A 98 -8.23 -0.42 4.46
C SER A 98 -6.83 -0.90 4.11
N TYR A 99 -5.99 -1.03 5.13
CA TYR A 99 -4.60 -1.50 5.02
C TYR A 99 -4.41 -2.74 5.89
N LYS A 100 -4.07 -3.87 5.29
CA LYS A 100 -3.78 -5.13 5.99
C LYS A 100 -2.30 -5.48 5.86
N VAL A 101 -1.63 -5.70 6.98
CA VAL A 101 -0.20 -6.06 7.04
C VAL A 101 -0.07 -7.57 7.18
N SER A 102 0.79 -8.20 6.39
CA SER A 102 1.06 -9.65 6.48
C SER A 102 1.84 -10.06 7.74
N ASP A 103 2.61 -9.15 8.33
CA ASP A 103 3.35 -9.37 9.59
C ASP A 103 3.40 -8.08 10.42
N SER A 104 2.55 -8.04 11.46
CA SER A 104 2.45 -6.91 12.39
C SER A 104 3.65 -6.76 13.33
N LYS A 105 4.59 -7.71 13.36
CA LYS A 105 5.85 -7.63 14.11
C LYS A 105 6.89 -6.78 13.36
N ILE A 106 6.76 -6.65 12.03
CA ILE A 106 7.68 -5.87 11.19
C ILE A 106 7.26 -4.41 11.13
N LEU A 107 5.98 -4.13 10.91
CA LEU A 107 5.47 -2.76 10.85
C LEU A 107 4.03 -2.65 11.36
N ALA A 108 3.61 -1.43 11.69
CA ALA A 108 2.23 -1.01 11.83
C ALA A 108 1.90 0.01 10.74
N ILE A 109 0.64 0.06 10.34
CA ILE A 109 0.10 1.05 9.41
C ILE A 109 -1.23 1.55 9.97
N ASP A 110 -1.48 2.85 9.89
CA ASP A 110 -2.74 3.44 10.32
C ASP A 110 -3.73 3.60 9.15
N SER A 111 -4.94 4.08 9.46
CA SER A 111 -6.00 4.31 8.47
C SER A 111 -5.66 5.38 7.42
N LYS A 112 -4.65 6.20 7.67
CA LYS A 112 -4.14 7.21 6.73
C LYS A 112 -2.99 6.68 5.88
N GLY A 113 -2.60 5.40 6.06
CA GLY A 113 -1.49 4.78 5.34
C GLY A 113 -0.11 5.14 5.87
N LEU A 114 0.00 5.73 7.07
CA LEU A 114 1.29 6.02 7.70
C LEU A 114 1.89 4.75 8.28
N ILE A 115 3.07 4.38 7.80
CA ILE A 115 3.82 3.22 8.23
C ILE A 115 4.82 3.60 9.33
N LYS A 116 4.75 2.85 10.43
CA LYS A 116 5.74 2.86 11.51
C LYS A 116 6.39 1.48 11.59
N ALA A 117 7.66 1.41 11.30
CA ALA A 117 8.42 0.16 11.40
C ALA A 117 8.63 -0.24 12.87
N LYS A 118 8.47 -1.52 13.18
CA LYS A 118 8.72 -2.13 14.50
C LYS A 118 10.00 -2.97 14.51
N SER A 119 10.36 -3.53 13.37
CA SER A 119 11.57 -4.34 13.20
C SER A 119 12.08 -4.25 11.77
N VAL A 120 13.33 -4.62 11.59
CA VAL A 120 13.93 -4.88 10.26
C VAL A 120 13.36 -6.16 9.69
N GLY A 121 13.04 -6.18 8.40
CA GLY A 121 12.45 -7.33 7.73
C GLY A 121 11.62 -6.93 6.51
N SER A 122 10.92 -7.91 5.94
CA SER A 122 10.04 -7.68 4.78
C SER A 122 8.64 -8.20 5.06
N CYS A 123 7.63 -7.45 4.66
CA CYS A 123 6.23 -7.85 4.72
C CYS A 123 5.45 -7.25 3.54
N THR A 124 4.22 -7.69 3.37
CA THR A 124 3.31 -7.16 2.35
C THR A 124 2.20 -6.36 3.02
N VAL A 125 1.92 -5.19 2.48
CA VAL A 125 0.71 -4.42 2.80
C VAL A 125 -0.28 -4.66 1.67
N THR A 126 -1.47 -5.17 2.00
CA THR A 126 -2.61 -5.29 1.09
C THR A 126 -3.54 -4.10 1.35
N VAL A 127 -3.86 -3.38 0.29
CA VAL A 127 -4.71 -2.19 0.32
C VAL A 127 -5.98 -2.48 -0.46
N CYS A 128 -7.14 -2.18 0.12
CA CYS A 128 -8.44 -2.26 -0.55
C CYS A 128 -9.43 -1.29 0.09
N VAL A 129 -10.56 -1.04 -0.56
CA VAL A 129 -11.74 -0.45 0.07
C VAL A 129 -12.75 -1.57 0.27
N PRO A 130 -13.20 -1.85 1.48
CA PRO A 130 -14.26 -2.82 1.73
C PRO A 130 -15.56 -2.45 0.99
N GLU A 131 -16.41 -3.42 0.79
CA GLU A 131 -17.77 -3.20 0.31
C GLU A 131 -18.54 -2.34 1.32
N ASP A 132 -19.39 -1.46 0.81
CA ASP A 132 -20.36 -0.69 1.58
C ASP A 132 -21.78 -0.78 0.95
N ASP A 133 -22.70 0.05 1.38
CA ASP A 133 -24.10 -0.01 0.92
C ASP A 133 -24.23 0.30 -0.58
N ASN A 134 -23.37 1.16 -1.11
CA ASN A 134 -23.47 1.70 -2.47
C ASN A 134 -22.45 1.11 -3.44
N TYR A 135 -21.35 0.57 -2.94
CA TYR A 135 -20.23 0.10 -3.77
C TYR A 135 -19.80 -1.31 -3.39
N LYS A 136 -19.40 -2.07 -4.37
CA LYS A 136 -18.71 -3.34 -4.18
C LYS A 136 -17.30 -3.12 -3.62
N LYS A 137 -16.71 -4.16 -3.04
CA LYS A 137 -15.30 -4.16 -2.64
C LYS A 137 -14.42 -3.80 -3.84
N SER A 138 -13.44 -2.91 -3.63
CA SER A 138 -12.48 -2.54 -4.67
C SER A 138 -11.55 -3.70 -5.04
N ASN A 139 -10.81 -3.53 -6.14
CA ASN A 139 -9.60 -4.32 -6.40
C ASN A 139 -8.60 -4.22 -5.25
N GLU A 140 -7.73 -5.23 -5.10
CA GLU A 140 -6.67 -5.26 -4.10
C GLU A 140 -5.33 -4.86 -4.71
N ILE A 141 -4.59 -4.01 -3.99
CA ILE A 141 -3.21 -3.65 -4.33
C ILE A 141 -2.28 -4.20 -3.27
N LYS A 142 -1.30 -5.01 -3.69
CA LYS A 142 -0.27 -5.58 -2.80
C LYS A 142 1.04 -4.83 -2.99
N ILE A 143 1.58 -4.31 -1.88
CA ILE A 143 2.82 -3.52 -1.84
C ILE A 143 3.80 -4.27 -0.93
N LYS A 144 4.93 -4.68 -1.48
CA LYS A 144 6.02 -5.30 -0.72
C LYS A 144 6.82 -4.22 -0.03
N ILE A 145 6.93 -4.31 1.28
CA ILE A 145 7.69 -3.37 2.12
C ILE A 145 8.92 -4.09 2.66
N ARG A 146 10.08 -3.48 2.46
CA ARG A 146 11.34 -3.92 3.05
C ARG A 146 11.84 -2.86 4.02
N ILE A 147 11.85 -3.19 5.30
CA ILE A 147 12.40 -2.32 6.34
C ILE A 147 13.88 -2.67 6.55
N ILE A 148 14.74 -1.70 6.27
CA ILE A 148 16.19 -1.84 6.47
C ILE A 148 16.63 -1.20 7.80
N PRO A 149 17.82 -1.58 8.32
CA PRO A 149 18.40 -0.96 9.51
C PRO A 149 18.59 0.55 9.33
N ALA A 150 18.50 1.28 10.42
CA ALA A 150 18.85 2.70 10.43
C ALA A 150 20.36 2.90 10.15
N LYS A 151 20.69 4.10 9.72
CA LYS A 151 22.12 4.48 9.57
C LYS A 151 22.82 4.42 10.90
N VAL A 152 23.93 3.68 10.95
CA VAL A 152 24.76 3.59 12.17
C VAL A 152 25.52 4.89 12.37
N LYS A 153 25.37 5.52 13.55
CA LYS A 153 26.10 6.73 13.92
C LYS A 153 27.52 6.37 14.38
N VAL A 154 28.53 6.74 13.61
CA VAL A 154 29.93 6.63 14.00
C VAL A 154 30.24 7.67 15.07
N LYS A 155 30.71 7.24 16.25
CA LYS A 155 31.09 8.11 17.37
C LYS A 155 32.52 8.61 17.20
N SER A 156 33.44 7.74 16.81
CA SER A 156 34.84 8.11 16.58
C SER A 156 35.52 7.17 15.58
N ALA A 157 36.47 7.70 14.87
CA ALA A 157 37.42 7.00 14.01
C ALA A 157 38.82 7.58 14.26
N THR A 158 39.56 6.99 15.21
CA THR A 158 40.81 7.58 15.71
C THR A 158 42.01 6.80 15.19
N PRO A 159 42.94 7.45 14.50
CA PRO A 159 44.22 6.84 14.13
C PRO A 159 45.00 6.39 15.37
N LYS A 160 45.67 5.24 15.27
CA LYS A 160 46.55 4.68 16.31
C LYS A 160 47.87 4.28 15.71
N SER A 161 48.88 4.20 16.53
CA SER A 161 50.22 3.68 16.17
C SER A 161 50.12 2.29 15.52
N GLY A 162 51.09 1.90 14.69
CA GLY A 162 51.11 0.57 14.05
C GLY A 162 50.10 0.44 12.89
N ARG A 163 49.81 1.50 12.12
CA ARG A 163 48.95 1.46 10.94
C ARG A 163 47.52 0.96 11.27
N ARG A 164 46.91 1.53 12.30
CA ARG A 164 45.57 1.14 12.82
C ARG A 164 44.63 2.33 12.87
N ILE A 165 43.33 2.06 12.84
CA ILE A 165 42.26 3.00 13.20
C ILE A 165 41.34 2.32 14.19
N SER A 166 41.11 2.98 15.33
CA SER A 166 40.10 2.55 16.30
C SER A 166 38.77 3.18 15.97
N LEU A 167 37.72 2.36 15.86
CA LEU A 167 36.36 2.77 15.52
C LEU A 167 35.43 2.57 16.72
N LYS A 168 34.52 3.53 16.95
CA LYS A 168 33.40 3.39 17.90
C LYS A 168 32.14 3.91 17.23
N TRP A 169 30.99 3.24 17.50
CA TRP A 169 29.69 3.61 16.96
C TRP A 169 28.56 3.41 17.96
N THR A 170 27.37 3.93 17.65
CA THR A 170 26.18 3.77 18.47
C THR A 170 25.60 2.38 18.25
N ARG A 171 25.25 1.69 19.34
CA ARG A 171 24.58 0.39 19.27
C ARG A 171 23.19 0.56 18.65
N ASP A 172 22.83 -0.36 17.75
CA ASP A 172 21.48 -0.59 17.30
C ASP A 172 21.01 -1.96 17.83
N SER A 173 19.96 -1.97 18.66
CA SER A 173 19.40 -3.20 19.24
C SER A 173 18.52 -3.98 18.26
N LYS A 174 18.16 -3.39 17.14
CA LYS A 174 17.28 -3.99 16.12
C LYS A 174 18.01 -4.81 15.06
N VAL A 175 19.35 -4.79 15.09
CA VAL A 175 20.20 -5.55 14.16
C VAL A 175 20.88 -6.72 14.86
N ASP A 176 21.35 -7.71 14.11
CA ASP A 176 22.11 -8.86 14.65
C ASP A 176 23.60 -8.55 14.75
N GLY A 177 24.09 -7.64 13.93
CA GLY A 177 25.50 -7.24 13.91
C GLY A 177 25.76 -6.12 12.91
N TYR A 178 27.03 -5.95 12.53
CA TYR A 178 27.45 -4.83 11.68
C TYR A 178 28.42 -5.31 10.60
N TYR A 179 28.38 -4.63 9.44
CA TYR A 179 29.43 -4.65 8.45
C TYR A 179 30.18 -3.33 8.50
N ILE A 180 31.51 -3.41 8.59
CA ILE A 180 32.41 -2.26 8.48
C ILE A 180 33.09 -2.36 7.13
N ARG A 181 32.81 -1.44 6.23
CA ARG A 181 33.48 -1.32 4.93
C ARG A 181 34.46 -0.16 4.96
N TYR A 182 35.63 -0.34 4.40
CA TYR A 182 36.64 0.71 4.33
C TYR A 182 37.46 0.63 3.04
N SER A 183 37.83 1.78 2.52
CA SER A 183 38.60 1.94 1.28
C SER A 183 39.42 3.22 1.31
N THR A 184 40.48 3.28 0.52
CA THR A 184 41.17 4.54 0.21
C THR A 184 40.47 5.34 -0.89
N ASN A 185 39.47 4.78 -1.55
CA ASN A 185 38.66 5.42 -2.57
C ASN A 185 37.35 5.95 -1.98
N LYS A 186 37.02 7.23 -2.21
CA LYS A 186 35.80 7.89 -1.71
C LYS A 186 34.50 7.20 -2.18
N LYS A 187 34.51 6.62 -3.37
CA LYS A 187 33.38 5.86 -3.93
C LYS A 187 33.35 4.39 -3.47
N MET A 188 34.12 4.03 -2.45
CA MET A 188 34.23 2.69 -1.86
C MET A 188 34.62 1.57 -2.86
N ARG A 189 35.26 1.92 -3.98
CA ARG A 189 35.82 0.92 -4.90
C ARG A 189 36.95 0.16 -4.17
N ASN A 190 37.06 -1.16 -4.46
CA ASN A 190 38.02 -2.06 -3.82
C ASN A 190 37.96 -2.01 -2.27
N SER A 191 36.76 -1.87 -1.72
CA SER A 191 36.56 -1.84 -0.27
C SER A 191 36.84 -3.20 0.38
N LYS A 192 37.43 -3.18 1.57
CA LYS A 192 37.51 -4.33 2.47
C LYS A 192 36.33 -4.28 3.42
N THR A 193 35.83 -5.47 3.81
CA THR A 193 34.68 -5.61 4.71
C THR A 193 35.04 -6.46 5.92
N ILE A 194 34.64 -6.00 7.09
CA ILE A 194 34.73 -6.75 8.35
C ILE A 194 33.30 -6.97 8.85
N MET A 195 32.98 -8.21 9.22
CA MET A 195 31.70 -8.58 9.80
C MET A 195 31.81 -8.65 11.32
N ILE A 196 30.97 -7.93 12.02
CA ILE A 196 30.78 -7.95 13.47
C ILE A 196 29.50 -8.72 13.77
N LYS A 197 29.62 -9.94 14.31
CA LYS A 197 28.48 -10.87 14.47
C LYS A 197 27.55 -10.56 15.65
N LYS A 198 27.94 -9.66 16.57
CA LYS A 198 27.17 -9.32 17.78
C LYS A 198 26.81 -7.83 17.78
N ASN A 199 25.53 -7.47 17.91
CA ASN A 199 25.10 -6.07 17.98
C ASN A 199 25.57 -5.32 19.24
N LYS A 200 25.94 -6.05 20.30
CA LYS A 200 26.52 -5.46 21.52
C LYS A 200 27.93 -4.95 21.29
N THR A 201 28.64 -5.43 20.26
CA THR A 201 29.98 -4.95 19.91
C THR A 201 29.87 -3.64 19.16
N THR A 202 30.33 -2.56 19.76
CA THR A 202 30.25 -1.18 19.25
C THR A 202 31.62 -0.54 19.02
N SER A 203 32.65 -1.35 18.95
CA SER A 203 34.02 -0.92 18.64
C SER A 203 34.76 -1.97 17.82
N ALA A 204 35.67 -1.53 16.99
CA ALA A 204 36.57 -2.39 16.23
C ALA A 204 37.87 -1.66 15.86
N GLY A 205 38.91 -2.42 15.61
CA GLY A 205 40.20 -1.91 15.11
C GLY A 205 40.44 -2.34 13.67
N LEU A 206 40.63 -1.38 12.77
CA LEU A 206 41.21 -1.66 11.47
C LEU A 206 42.74 -1.79 11.61
N LYS A 207 43.31 -2.80 10.99
CA LYS A 207 44.75 -3.12 11.07
C LYS A 207 45.37 -3.16 9.66
N ASN A 208 46.70 -3.11 9.61
CA ASN A 208 47.49 -3.25 8.36
C ASN A 208 47.14 -2.23 7.29
N LEU A 209 46.86 -1.00 7.70
CA LEU A 209 46.51 0.09 6.80
C LEU A 209 47.74 0.63 6.06
N LYS A 210 47.56 1.19 4.84
CA LYS A 210 48.63 1.86 4.09
C LYS A 210 49.01 3.18 4.79
N ARG A 211 50.33 3.44 4.92
CA ARG A 211 50.83 4.70 5.48
C ARG A 211 50.43 5.89 4.63
N LYS A 212 50.23 7.05 5.27
CA LYS A 212 49.94 8.33 4.60
C LYS A 212 48.78 8.30 3.62
N LYS A 213 47.79 7.39 3.82
CA LYS A 213 46.59 7.31 3.00
C LYS A 213 45.33 7.70 3.82
N LYS A 214 44.46 8.47 3.18
CA LYS A 214 43.11 8.76 3.70
C LYS A 214 42.24 7.52 3.52
N TYR A 215 41.48 7.16 4.55
CA TYR A 215 40.51 6.06 4.51
C TYR A 215 39.09 6.61 4.64
N TYR A 216 38.18 6.07 3.86
CA TYR A 216 36.74 6.27 3.93
C TYR A 216 36.13 5.00 4.55
N LEU A 217 35.15 5.17 5.43
CA LEU A 217 34.51 4.05 6.11
C LEU A 217 33.01 4.20 6.15
N GLU A 218 32.33 3.07 6.12
CA GLU A 218 30.89 2.92 6.30
C GLU A 218 30.64 1.83 7.34
N ILE A 219 29.67 2.05 8.23
CA ILE A 219 29.21 1.04 9.17
C ILE A 219 27.72 0.87 8.93
N CYS A 220 27.31 -0.36 8.58
CA CYS A 220 25.92 -0.72 8.31
C CYS A 220 25.49 -1.82 9.28
N GLY A 221 24.34 -1.69 9.90
CA GLY A 221 23.69 -2.78 10.60
C GLY A 221 23.19 -3.84 9.61
N TYR A 222 23.14 -5.11 10.04
CA TYR A 222 22.47 -6.17 9.29
C TYR A 222 21.53 -6.96 10.20
N LYS A 223 20.48 -7.51 9.60
CA LYS A 223 19.51 -8.43 10.22
C LYS A 223 19.44 -9.68 9.37
N LYS A 224 19.58 -10.84 9.99
CA LYS A 224 19.33 -12.12 9.33
C LYS A 224 17.83 -12.32 9.20
N VAL A 225 17.35 -12.51 8.00
CA VAL A 225 15.93 -12.77 7.71
C VAL A 225 15.77 -14.23 7.31
N LYS A 226 14.83 -14.94 7.94
CA LYS A 226 14.51 -16.31 7.57
C LYS A 226 13.73 -16.30 6.24
N VAL A 227 14.28 -16.97 5.23
CA VAL A 227 13.65 -17.16 3.93
C VAL A 227 13.52 -18.66 3.70
N GLY A 228 12.30 -19.19 3.89
CA GLY A 228 12.08 -20.63 3.95
C GLY A 228 12.80 -21.27 5.15
N LYS A 229 13.59 -22.32 4.91
CA LYS A 229 14.40 -23.00 5.96
C LYS A 229 15.77 -22.35 6.20
N GLN A 230 16.17 -21.33 5.42
CA GLN A 230 17.49 -20.70 5.48
C GLN A 230 17.42 -19.26 6.00
N TYR A 231 18.53 -18.79 6.63
CA TYR A 231 18.73 -17.38 6.96
C TYR A 231 19.53 -16.69 5.84
N LYS A 232 19.04 -15.56 5.37
CA LYS A 232 19.76 -14.65 4.47
C LYS A 232 20.10 -13.35 5.19
#